data_053753fbb58a319c6f1749f231430c7d
#
_entry.id   053753fbb58a319c6f1749f231430c7d
#
_cell.length_a   1.000
_cell.length_b   1.000
_cell.length_c   1.000
_cell.angle_alpha   90.00
_cell.angle_beta   90.00
_cell.angle_gamma   90.00
#
_symmetry.space_group_name_H-M   'P 1'
#
loop_
_entity.id
_entity.type
_entity.pdbx_description
1 polymer ?
#
loop_
_entity_poly.entity_id
_entity_poly.type
_entity_poly.pdbx_seq_one_letter_code
_entity_poly.pdbx_strand_id
1 'polypeptide(L)'
;MLTNLVSMVGVDSFLTAESTAAVRSFNRFGKLAWDRTAWPFVSRITQVIPDLRVRSVQVGSGGASYTSAPTVVFAGGGGNSAAATATINADGEVNGVAVTNNGTAFTGTPTISFTGGAGSGATATASMLSYLDFGTTISEIFRVTENDPYGTGTTSDIAFKNVYVTGASEYGEAILPDRASTAPVWVYYRAPYPEYASGATDFPYVFSEYAVIGAYGDWLQADGQTDKAQVIYQQAEAILQSELDKLERQEGQSTPIQFITYGTTAVSSA
;
A
#
# COMPACT_ATOMS: atom_id res chain seq x y z
N MET A 1 2.88 -29.94 7.39
CA MET A 1 2.07 -29.91 6.16
C MET A 1 2.40 -31.07 5.23
N LEU A 2 3.66 -31.24 4.77
CA LEU A 2 4.05 -32.34 3.89
C LEU A 2 3.69 -33.71 4.45
N THR A 3 3.94 -33.97 5.73
CA THR A 3 3.59 -35.24 6.40
C THR A 3 2.10 -35.53 6.33
N ASN A 4 1.25 -34.52 6.52
CA ASN A 4 -0.19 -34.69 6.43
C ASN A 4 -0.63 -35.02 4.99
N LEU A 5 -0.06 -34.32 4.00
CA LEU A 5 -0.34 -34.59 2.60
C LEU A 5 0.11 -36.00 2.17
N VAL A 6 1.31 -36.42 2.58
CA VAL A 6 1.81 -37.80 2.37
C VAL A 6 0.83 -38.83 2.91
N SER A 7 0.31 -38.62 4.12
CA SER A 7 -0.70 -39.50 4.73
C SER A 7 -2.02 -39.53 3.95
N MET A 8 -2.46 -38.39 3.43
CA MET A 8 -3.71 -38.28 2.65
C MET A 8 -3.59 -38.96 1.28
N VAL A 9 -2.42 -38.88 0.66
CA VAL A 9 -2.10 -39.52 -0.62
C VAL A 9 -1.93 -41.04 -0.45
N GLY A 10 -1.58 -41.49 0.76
CA GLY A 10 -1.37 -42.91 1.05
C GLY A 10 -0.05 -43.48 0.58
N VAL A 11 0.99 -42.64 0.50
CA VAL A 11 2.36 -43.03 0.18
C VAL A 11 3.27 -42.94 1.41
N ASP A 12 4.39 -43.61 1.43
CA ASP A 12 5.32 -43.58 2.57
C ASP A 12 6.13 -42.28 2.61
N SER A 13 6.46 -41.74 1.44
CA SER A 13 7.19 -40.46 1.29
C SER A 13 7.02 -39.91 -0.14
N PHE A 14 7.24 -38.64 -0.30
CA PHE A 14 7.32 -37.99 -1.62
C PHE A 14 8.74 -38.00 -2.17
N LEU A 15 8.85 -38.15 -3.47
CA LEU A 15 10.08 -37.85 -4.20
C LEU A 15 10.36 -36.35 -4.16
N THR A 16 11.59 -35.93 -4.47
CA THR A 16 11.96 -34.51 -4.47
C THR A 16 11.06 -33.66 -5.38
N ALA A 17 10.71 -34.18 -6.56
CA ALA A 17 9.82 -33.46 -7.48
C ALA A 17 8.40 -33.28 -6.92
N GLU A 18 7.86 -34.34 -6.28
CA GLU A 18 6.53 -34.31 -5.64
C GLU A 18 6.50 -33.36 -4.44
N SER A 19 7.55 -33.39 -3.60
CA SER A 19 7.70 -32.45 -2.49
C SER A 19 7.76 -31.00 -2.98
N THR A 20 8.46 -30.73 -4.09
CA THR A 20 8.52 -29.40 -4.69
C THR A 20 7.15 -28.97 -5.24
N ALA A 21 6.41 -29.87 -5.89
CA ALA A 21 5.06 -29.61 -6.37
C ALA A 21 4.10 -29.32 -5.21
N ALA A 22 4.18 -30.10 -4.13
CA ALA A 22 3.37 -29.88 -2.92
C ALA A 22 3.64 -28.51 -2.28
N VAL A 23 4.91 -28.09 -2.18
CA VAL A 23 5.28 -26.77 -1.64
C VAL A 23 4.72 -25.65 -2.53
N ARG A 24 4.73 -25.78 -3.84
CA ARG A 24 4.10 -24.82 -4.75
C ARG A 24 2.59 -24.73 -4.52
N SER A 25 1.92 -25.87 -4.35
CA SER A 25 0.50 -25.93 -4.04
C SER A 25 0.19 -25.26 -2.69
N PHE A 26 0.99 -25.54 -1.65
CA PHE A 26 0.84 -24.86 -0.35
C PHE A 26 0.98 -23.35 -0.47
N ASN A 27 1.98 -22.84 -1.21
CA ASN A 27 2.15 -21.41 -1.44
C ASN A 27 0.99 -20.83 -2.24
N ARG A 28 0.48 -21.54 -3.24
CA ARG A 28 -0.68 -21.10 -4.02
C ARG A 28 -1.91 -20.93 -3.13
N PHE A 29 -2.28 -21.93 -2.34
CA PHE A 29 -3.41 -21.87 -1.44
C PHE A 29 -3.17 -20.89 -0.29
N GLY A 30 -1.96 -20.86 0.26
CA GLY A 30 -1.57 -19.88 1.27
C GLY A 30 -1.72 -18.45 0.79
N LYS A 31 -1.30 -18.14 -0.45
CA LYS A 31 -1.47 -16.83 -1.06
C LYS A 31 -2.94 -16.49 -1.30
N LEU A 32 -3.74 -17.43 -1.80
CA LEU A 32 -5.18 -17.24 -1.99
C LEU A 32 -5.88 -16.90 -0.67
N ALA A 33 -5.53 -17.60 0.42
CA ALA A 33 -6.07 -17.31 1.74
C ALA A 33 -5.58 -15.96 2.27
N TRP A 34 -4.29 -15.64 2.08
CA TRP A 34 -3.68 -14.36 2.47
C TRP A 34 -4.37 -13.16 1.85
N ASP A 35 -4.69 -13.26 0.56
CA ASP A 35 -5.30 -12.18 -0.22
C ASP A 35 -6.83 -12.09 -0.01
N ARG A 36 -7.45 -13.07 0.67
CA ARG A 36 -8.91 -13.15 0.84
C ARG A 36 -9.49 -12.03 1.70
N THR A 37 -8.78 -11.65 2.75
CA THR A 37 -9.21 -10.61 3.71
C THR A 37 -8.01 -9.97 4.43
N ALA A 38 -8.28 -8.93 5.19
CA ALA A 38 -7.29 -8.27 6.04
C ALA A 38 -7.10 -9.02 7.37
N TRP A 39 -6.47 -10.19 7.33
CA TRP A 39 -6.21 -10.96 8.54
C TRP A 39 -5.39 -10.14 9.55
N PRO A 40 -5.67 -10.21 10.86
CA PRO A 40 -4.95 -9.44 11.87
C PRO A 40 -3.44 -9.66 11.85
N PHE A 41 -3.01 -10.89 11.54
CA PHE A 41 -1.58 -11.24 11.51
C PHE A 41 -0.86 -10.85 10.20
N VAL A 42 -1.59 -10.49 9.13
CA VAL A 42 -1.00 -9.97 7.89
C VAL A 42 -1.02 -8.45 7.83
N SER A 43 -1.86 -7.82 8.64
CA SER A 43 -1.94 -6.36 8.75
C SER A 43 -0.73 -5.82 9.51
N ARG A 44 -0.19 -4.73 9.02
CA ARG A 44 0.93 -4.01 9.63
C ARG A 44 0.58 -2.55 9.76
N ILE A 45 1.13 -1.94 10.80
CA ILE A 45 1.03 -0.49 11.00
C ILE A 45 2.45 0.05 11.08
N THR A 46 2.73 1.07 10.31
CA THR A 46 4.03 1.76 10.33
C THR A 46 3.83 3.26 10.29
N GLN A 47 4.74 3.97 10.95
CA GLN A 47 4.84 5.42 10.81
C GLN A 47 5.68 5.74 9.57
N VAL A 48 5.19 6.63 8.73
CA VAL A 48 5.87 7.09 7.52
C VAL A 48 5.91 8.62 7.53
N ILE A 49 7.07 9.18 7.21
CA ILE A 49 7.22 10.61 6.97
C ILE A 49 6.99 10.83 5.48
N PRO A 50 5.95 11.58 5.08
CA PRO A 50 5.68 11.82 3.67
C PRO A 50 6.81 12.61 3.01
N ASP A 51 7.16 12.25 1.78
CA ASP A 51 8.05 13.00 0.91
C ASP A 51 7.24 14.08 0.17
N LEU A 52 7.61 15.33 0.33
CA LEU A 52 6.94 16.44 -0.31
C LEU A 52 7.54 16.65 -1.71
N ARG A 53 6.71 16.59 -2.75
CA ARG A 53 7.12 16.74 -4.15
C ARG A 53 6.30 17.80 -4.87
N VAL A 54 6.86 18.38 -5.93
CA VAL A 54 6.14 19.32 -6.81
C VAL A 54 5.06 18.57 -7.58
N ARG A 55 3.81 18.96 -7.42
CA ARG A 55 2.68 18.38 -8.17
C ARG A 55 2.51 19.04 -9.53
N SER A 56 2.46 20.36 -9.52
CA SER A 56 2.22 21.18 -10.71
C SER A 56 2.76 22.58 -10.53
N VAL A 57 2.92 23.28 -11.63
CA VAL A 57 3.31 24.68 -11.66
C VAL A 57 2.23 25.47 -12.37
N GLN A 58 1.73 26.49 -11.72
CA GLN A 58 0.75 27.39 -12.29
C GLN A 58 1.41 28.73 -12.65
N VAL A 59 1.26 29.16 -13.89
CA VAL A 59 1.70 30.46 -14.35
C VAL A 59 0.80 31.54 -13.77
N GLY A 60 1.37 32.51 -13.06
CA GLY A 60 0.66 33.67 -12.50
C GLY A 60 0.65 34.84 -13.47
N SER A 61 1.80 35.11 -14.10
CA SER A 61 1.95 36.08 -15.18
C SER A 61 2.83 35.47 -16.26
N GLY A 62 2.43 35.61 -17.53
CA GLY A 62 3.21 35.10 -18.67
C GLY A 62 4.46 35.93 -18.99
N GLY A 63 4.60 37.13 -18.42
CA GLY A 63 5.65 38.06 -18.80
C GLY A 63 5.47 38.58 -20.21
N ALA A 64 6.57 39.00 -20.86
CA ALA A 64 6.53 39.47 -22.23
C ALA A 64 7.87 39.34 -22.95
N SER A 65 7.82 39.42 -24.28
CA SER A 65 8.99 39.45 -25.18
C SER A 65 9.83 38.20 -25.19
N TYR A 66 9.30 37.05 -24.82
CA TYR A 66 9.96 35.76 -25.01
C TYR A 66 9.98 35.37 -26.48
N THR A 67 11.18 35.14 -27.02
CA THR A 67 11.37 34.65 -28.40
C THR A 67 11.58 33.12 -28.44
N SER A 68 11.86 32.52 -27.34
CA SER A 68 11.93 31.06 -27.10
C SER A 68 11.50 30.69 -25.72
N ALA A 69 11.13 29.45 -25.50
CA ALA A 69 10.72 28.96 -24.17
C ALA A 69 11.87 29.14 -23.15
N PRO A 70 11.61 29.85 -22.02
CA PRO A 70 12.61 30.03 -20.97
C PRO A 70 12.85 28.73 -20.21
N THR A 71 14.02 28.64 -19.60
CA THR A 71 14.33 27.55 -18.66
C THR A 71 13.62 27.81 -17.31
N VAL A 72 12.90 26.80 -16.81
CA VAL A 72 12.26 26.83 -15.49
C VAL A 72 13.27 26.43 -14.42
N VAL A 73 13.47 27.28 -13.44
CA VAL A 73 14.39 27.05 -12.33
C VAL A 73 13.61 26.96 -11.01
N PHE A 74 13.79 25.87 -10.30
CA PHE A 74 13.27 25.66 -8.95
C PHE A 74 14.37 26.02 -7.94
N ALA A 75 14.08 26.89 -6.99
CA ALA A 75 15.03 27.32 -5.97
C ALA A 75 14.41 27.29 -4.57
N GLY A 76 15.19 26.90 -3.57
CA GLY A 76 14.72 26.79 -2.19
C GLY A 76 13.83 25.57 -1.94
N GLY A 77 13.04 25.61 -0.86
CA GLY A 77 12.17 24.51 -0.45
C GLY A 77 12.88 23.27 0.10
N GLY A 78 14.22 23.24 0.15
CA GLY A 78 15.03 22.15 0.72
C GLY A 78 15.16 20.90 -0.15
N GLY A 79 14.33 20.75 -1.19
CA GLY A 79 14.33 19.60 -2.09
C GLY A 79 15.29 19.72 -3.26
N ASN A 80 15.30 18.69 -4.10
CA ASN A 80 16.16 18.62 -5.28
C ASN A 80 15.49 17.93 -6.47
N SER A 81 16.14 18.00 -7.63
CA SER A 81 15.80 17.26 -8.84
C SER A 81 14.43 17.61 -9.48
N ALA A 82 13.73 18.63 -9.00
CA ALA A 82 12.54 19.11 -9.70
C ALA A 82 12.91 19.71 -11.05
N ALA A 83 12.17 19.36 -12.08
CA ALA A 83 12.36 19.88 -13.44
C ALA A 83 11.02 20.11 -14.13
N ALA A 84 10.97 21.14 -14.97
CA ALA A 84 9.80 21.45 -15.77
C ALA A 84 10.19 22.10 -17.10
N THR A 85 9.29 22.03 -18.07
CA THR A 85 9.42 22.72 -19.37
C THR A 85 8.36 23.81 -19.47
N ALA A 86 8.78 25.01 -19.91
CA ALA A 86 7.85 26.09 -20.20
C ALA A 86 7.44 26.06 -21.69
N THR A 87 6.24 26.57 -21.96
CA THR A 87 5.76 26.87 -23.32
C THR A 87 5.41 28.34 -23.42
N ILE A 88 5.56 28.90 -24.62
CA ILE A 88 5.18 30.31 -24.92
C ILE A 88 4.10 30.35 -26.00
N ASN A 89 3.27 31.39 -25.94
CA ASN A 89 2.29 31.71 -26.99
C ASN A 89 2.93 32.56 -28.14
N ALA A 90 2.13 32.89 -29.14
CA ALA A 90 2.56 33.70 -30.27
C ALA A 90 2.92 35.15 -29.89
N ASP A 91 2.40 35.64 -28.77
CA ASP A 91 2.65 36.98 -28.22
C ASP A 91 3.94 37.08 -27.43
N GLY A 92 4.67 35.98 -27.29
CA GLY A 92 5.91 35.90 -26.51
C GLY A 92 5.68 35.92 -25.02
N GLU A 93 4.59 35.31 -24.52
CA GLU A 93 4.29 35.12 -23.12
C GLU A 93 4.38 33.65 -22.73
N VAL A 94 4.82 33.34 -21.52
CA VAL A 94 4.77 31.98 -20.98
C VAL A 94 3.31 31.62 -20.70
N ASN A 95 2.79 30.61 -21.40
CA ASN A 95 1.38 30.20 -21.30
C ASN A 95 1.20 28.85 -20.60
N GLY A 96 2.30 28.13 -20.32
CA GLY A 96 2.20 26.86 -19.62
C GLY A 96 3.55 26.39 -19.08
N VAL A 97 3.49 25.58 -18.02
CA VAL A 97 4.65 24.89 -17.45
C VAL A 97 4.27 23.45 -17.16
N ALA A 98 4.93 22.50 -17.80
CA ALA A 98 4.75 21.07 -17.59
C ALA A 98 5.87 20.53 -16.69
N VAL A 99 5.54 20.01 -15.53
CA VAL A 99 6.50 19.32 -14.63
C VAL A 99 6.94 18.02 -15.28
N THR A 100 8.25 17.86 -15.50
CA THR A 100 8.85 16.67 -16.09
C THR A 100 9.50 15.77 -15.05
N ASN A 101 9.87 16.35 -13.89
CA ASN A 101 10.31 15.62 -12.70
C ASN A 101 9.76 16.35 -11.46
N ASN A 102 9.07 15.60 -10.60
CA ASN A 102 8.46 16.14 -9.39
C ASN A 102 9.46 16.53 -8.30
N GLY A 103 10.73 16.07 -8.43
CA GLY A 103 11.76 16.21 -7.39
C GLY A 103 11.44 15.42 -6.12
N THR A 104 12.30 15.52 -5.13
CA THR A 104 12.18 14.81 -3.84
C THR A 104 12.70 15.65 -2.69
N ALA A 105 12.40 15.23 -1.45
CA ALA A 105 12.94 15.77 -0.22
C ALA A 105 12.65 17.26 0.02
N PHE A 106 11.58 17.79 -0.54
CA PHE A 106 11.15 19.14 -0.22
C PHE A 106 10.61 19.24 1.22
N THR A 107 11.01 20.29 1.92
CA THR A 107 10.48 20.64 3.25
C THR A 107 9.51 21.83 3.18
N GLY A 108 9.44 22.50 2.02
CA GLY A 108 8.55 23.61 1.73
C GLY A 108 8.42 23.84 0.23
N THR A 109 7.57 24.79 -0.15
CA THR A 109 7.32 25.13 -1.55
C THR A 109 8.53 25.84 -2.16
N PRO A 110 9.12 25.35 -3.27
CA PRO A 110 10.19 26.05 -3.97
C PRO A 110 9.65 27.32 -4.65
N THR A 111 10.51 28.31 -4.79
CA THR A 111 10.29 29.47 -5.66
C THR A 111 10.61 29.09 -7.10
N ILE A 112 9.81 29.61 -8.04
CA ILE A 112 10.00 29.38 -9.47
C ILE A 112 10.47 30.67 -10.13
N SER A 113 11.52 30.53 -10.96
CA SER A 113 12.02 31.62 -11.80
C SER A 113 12.20 31.13 -13.24
N PHE A 114 12.13 32.07 -14.19
CA PHE A 114 12.33 31.82 -15.60
C PHE A 114 13.61 32.51 -16.04
N THR A 115 14.48 31.74 -16.71
CA THR A 115 15.78 32.26 -17.20
C THR A 115 15.95 32.01 -18.70
N GLY A 116 16.53 32.98 -19.39
CA GLY A 116 16.68 32.87 -20.85
C GLY A 116 15.43 33.24 -21.63
N GLY A 117 15.38 32.85 -22.91
CA GLY A 117 14.25 33.12 -23.78
C GLY A 117 14.08 34.59 -24.24
N ALA A 118 15.01 35.50 -23.89
CA ALA A 118 15.04 36.93 -24.23
C ALA A 118 13.89 37.77 -23.63
N GLY A 119 12.89 37.17 -22.97
CA GLY A 119 11.79 37.85 -22.32
C GLY A 119 12.01 38.07 -20.83
N SER A 120 11.02 38.69 -20.17
CA SER A 120 11.04 38.92 -18.72
C SER A 120 9.64 39.02 -18.11
N GLY A 121 9.57 39.04 -16.76
CA GLY A 121 8.34 39.31 -16.04
C GLY A 121 7.40 38.10 -15.85
N ALA A 122 7.75 36.90 -16.36
CA ALA A 122 6.99 35.71 -16.05
C ALA A 122 7.09 35.32 -14.57
N THR A 123 5.97 34.94 -13.98
CA THR A 123 5.89 34.44 -12.60
C THR A 123 5.10 33.14 -12.55
N ALA A 124 5.45 32.25 -11.66
CA ALA A 124 4.71 31.03 -11.44
C ALA A 124 4.79 30.59 -9.97
N THR A 125 3.84 29.76 -9.58
CA THR A 125 3.80 29.13 -8.25
C THR A 125 3.75 27.63 -8.36
N ALA A 126 4.51 26.93 -7.51
CA ALA A 126 4.45 25.46 -7.38
C ALA A 126 3.32 25.05 -6.44
N SER A 127 2.60 24.02 -6.81
CA SER A 127 1.71 23.28 -5.94
C SER A 127 2.43 22.01 -5.49
N MET A 128 2.38 21.70 -4.20
CA MET A 128 3.05 20.56 -3.60
C MET A 128 2.07 19.44 -3.28
N LEU A 129 2.59 18.23 -3.14
CA LEU A 129 1.82 17.05 -2.78
C LEU A 129 2.69 16.10 -1.93
N SER A 130 2.08 15.51 -0.91
CA SER A 130 2.75 14.49 -0.08
C SER A 130 2.68 13.12 -0.73
N TYR A 131 3.83 12.46 -0.81
CA TYR A 131 3.99 11.08 -1.25
C TYR A 131 4.40 10.22 -0.07
N LEU A 132 3.84 9.03 0.01
CA LEU A 132 4.26 8.00 0.94
C LEU A 132 5.15 7.03 0.18
N ASP A 133 6.43 6.97 0.57
CA ASP A 133 7.37 5.97 0.12
C ASP A 133 7.59 4.99 1.27
N PHE A 134 7.31 3.72 1.05
CA PHE A 134 7.42 2.69 2.07
C PHE A 134 8.82 2.07 2.13
N GLY A 135 9.67 2.32 1.12
CA GLY A 135 10.98 1.69 0.99
C GLY A 135 10.92 0.15 0.89
N THR A 136 9.74 -0.42 0.98
CA THR A 136 9.44 -1.85 0.87
C THR A 136 8.17 -2.05 0.07
N THR A 137 8.07 -3.19 -0.59
CA THR A 137 6.85 -3.58 -1.28
C THR A 137 5.73 -3.83 -0.26
N ILE A 138 4.56 -3.27 -0.55
CA ILE A 138 3.33 -3.49 0.20
C ILE A 138 2.27 -4.07 -0.74
N SER A 139 1.43 -4.94 -0.24
CA SER A 139 0.37 -5.53 -1.07
C SER A 139 -0.81 -4.58 -1.23
N GLU A 140 -1.25 -3.96 -0.14
CA GLU A 140 -2.41 -3.07 -0.12
C GLU A 140 -2.37 -2.13 1.08
N ILE A 141 -2.76 -0.87 0.88
CA ILE A 141 -3.01 0.08 1.98
C ILE A 141 -4.49 0.04 2.30
N PHE A 142 -4.82 -0.15 3.57
CA PHE A 142 -6.20 -0.12 4.05
C PHE A 142 -6.62 1.26 4.52
N ARG A 143 -5.70 1.94 5.24
CA ARG A 143 -6.00 3.16 5.96
C ARG A 143 -4.74 3.99 6.17
N VAL A 144 -4.89 5.30 6.16
CA VAL A 144 -3.85 6.25 6.58
C VAL A 144 -4.44 7.17 7.65
N THR A 145 -3.74 7.37 8.76
CA THR A 145 -4.20 8.22 9.85
C THR A 145 -3.15 9.25 10.24
N GLU A 146 -3.61 10.37 10.77
CA GLU A 146 -2.75 11.47 11.24
C GLU A 146 -2.11 11.16 12.60
N ASN A 147 -2.88 10.54 13.48
CA ASN A 147 -2.49 10.31 14.87
C ASN A 147 -2.04 8.85 15.09
N ASP A 148 -1.20 8.68 16.11
CA ASP A 148 -0.75 7.37 16.57
C ASP A 148 -1.97 6.49 16.95
N PRO A 149 -2.14 5.32 16.30
CA PRO A 149 -3.24 4.41 16.61
C PRO A 149 -3.18 3.83 18.03
N TYR A 150 -2.02 3.86 18.65
CA TYR A 150 -1.80 3.40 20.02
C TYR A 150 -1.90 4.52 21.06
N GLY A 151 -2.11 5.76 20.60
CA GLY A 151 -2.28 6.94 21.45
C GLY A 151 -3.71 7.07 22.00
N THR A 152 -3.89 7.99 22.94
CA THR A 152 -5.19 8.27 23.56
C THR A 152 -6.07 9.23 22.76
N GLY A 153 -5.60 9.73 21.63
CA GLY A 153 -6.32 10.68 20.76
C GLY A 153 -7.27 9.98 19.79
N THR A 154 -8.24 10.74 19.27
CA THR A 154 -9.07 10.27 18.17
C THR A 154 -8.22 10.19 16.89
N THR A 155 -8.28 9.05 16.18
CA THR A 155 -7.62 8.90 14.89
C THR A 155 -8.39 9.64 13.82
N SER A 156 -7.70 10.51 13.08
CA SER A 156 -8.26 11.20 11.91
C SER A 156 -7.78 10.51 10.64
N ASP A 157 -8.70 10.11 9.80
CA ASP A 157 -8.39 9.44 8.52
C ASP A 157 -7.93 10.44 7.47
N ILE A 158 -6.94 10.04 6.68
CA ILE A 158 -6.40 10.80 5.56
C ILE A 158 -6.72 10.07 4.27
N ALA A 159 -7.28 10.77 3.30
CA ALA A 159 -7.49 10.23 1.96
C ALA A 159 -6.15 9.93 1.28
N PHE A 160 -6.06 8.80 0.60
CA PHE A 160 -4.86 8.40 -0.14
C PHE A 160 -5.22 7.78 -1.49
N LYS A 161 -4.23 7.74 -2.40
CA LYS A 161 -4.32 7.02 -3.68
C LYS A 161 -3.02 6.26 -3.92
N ASN A 162 -3.13 4.99 -4.23
CA ASN A 162 -1.98 4.18 -4.61
C ASN A 162 -1.42 4.64 -5.96
N VAL A 163 -0.11 4.67 -6.06
CA VAL A 163 0.63 5.01 -7.29
C VAL A 163 1.39 3.79 -7.75
N TYR A 164 1.15 3.39 -8.99
CA TYR A 164 1.97 2.37 -9.63
C TYR A 164 3.29 2.99 -10.06
N VAL A 165 4.37 2.46 -9.54
CA VAL A 165 5.71 2.78 -10.08
C VAL A 165 5.92 1.96 -11.35
N THR A 166 6.21 2.62 -12.46
CA THR A 166 6.43 1.95 -13.76
C THR A 166 7.59 0.94 -13.64
N GLY A 167 7.30 -0.34 -13.89
CA GLY A 167 8.28 -1.42 -13.83
C GLY A 167 8.34 -2.20 -12.51
N ALA A 168 7.57 -1.80 -11.48
CA ALA A 168 7.36 -2.60 -10.28
C ALA A 168 6.07 -3.42 -10.41
N SER A 169 6.10 -4.67 -9.97
CA SER A 169 4.91 -5.53 -9.92
C SER A 169 4.02 -5.27 -8.70
N GLU A 170 4.46 -4.41 -7.79
CA GLU A 170 3.84 -4.15 -6.49
C GLU A 170 3.81 -2.65 -6.18
N TYR A 171 2.92 -2.25 -5.28
CA TYR A 171 2.78 -0.87 -4.85
C TYR A 171 3.95 -0.49 -3.93
N GLY A 172 4.72 0.53 -4.29
CA GLY A 172 5.79 1.08 -3.44
C GLY A 172 5.51 2.47 -2.93
N GLU A 173 4.53 3.17 -3.52
CA GLU A 173 4.21 4.55 -3.21
C GLU A 173 2.70 4.79 -3.16
N ALA A 174 2.29 5.79 -2.36
CA ALA A 174 0.96 6.35 -2.39
C ALA A 174 1.02 7.88 -2.32
N ILE A 175 -0.02 8.54 -2.75
CA ILE A 175 -0.15 10.00 -2.65
C ILE A 175 -1.26 10.35 -1.65
N LEU A 176 -1.07 11.48 -0.96
CA LEU A 176 -2.08 12.10 -0.12
C LEU A 176 -2.65 13.32 -0.87
N PRO A 177 -3.80 13.19 -1.60
CA PRO A 177 -4.23 14.18 -2.59
C PRO A 177 -4.52 15.57 -2.00
N ASP A 178 -4.95 15.59 -0.74
CA ASP A 178 -5.38 16.82 -0.06
C ASP A 178 -4.35 17.29 0.98
N ARG A 179 -3.12 16.78 0.92
CA ARG A 179 -2.08 17.08 1.90
C ARG A 179 -0.78 17.47 1.20
N ALA A 180 -0.20 18.56 1.70
CA ALA A 180 1.13 19.04 1.33
C ALA A 180 1.94 19.28 2.61
N SER A 181 2.33 18.22 3.30
CA SER A 181 3.00 18.26 4.61
C SER A 181 3.97 17.09 4.74
N THR A 182 5.06 17.34 5.46
CA THR A 182 6.04 16.33 5.90
C THR A 182 5.75 15.79 7.31
N ALA A 183 4.62 16.18 7.93
CA ALA A 183 4.24 15.64 9.23
C ALA A 183 4.01 14.13 9.12
N PRO A 184 4.52 13.33 10.07
CA PRO A 184 4.39 11.87 10.04
C PRO A 184 2.94 11.42 9.98
N VAL A 185 2.69 10.32 9.30
CA VAL A 185 1.39 9.65 9.23
C VAL A 185 1.55 8.18 9.57
N TRP A 186 0.46 7.55 10.01
CA TRP A 186 0.41 6.13 10.29
C TRP A 186 -0.32 5.41 9.18
N VAL A 187 0.33 4.39 8.63
CA VAL A 187 -0.17 3.63 7.49
C VAL A 187 -0.48 2.21 7.90
N TYR A 188 -1.70 1.80 7.64
CA TYR A 188 -2.17 0.42 7.82
C TYR A 188 -2.14 -0.26 6.47
N TYR A 189 -1.38 -1.33 6.37
CA TYR A 189 -1.17 -2.02 5.10
C TYR A 189 -1.12 -3.53 5.27
N ARG A 190 -1.37 -4.25 4.18
CA ARG A 190 -1.13 -5.69 4.09
C ARG A 190 0.31 -5.95 3.71
N ALA A 191 0.99 -6.78 4.50
CA ALA A 191 2.30 -7.29 4.13
C ALA A 191 2.19 -8.18 2.88
N PRO A 192 3.18 -8.21 1.98
CA PRO A 192 3.20 -9.14 0.88
C PRO A 192 3.26 -10.58 1.40
N TYR A 193 2.70 -11.52 0.63
CA TYR A 193 2.76 -12.92 0.98
C TYR A 193 4.21 -13.42 0.93
N PRO A 194 4.76 -13.94 2.03
CA PRO A 194 6.08 -14.54 2.00
C PRO A 194 6.01 -15.92 1.36
N GLU A 195 6.88 -16.22 0.40
CA GLU A 195 6.99 -17.57 -0.11
C GLU A 195 7.67 -18.49 0.90
N TYR A 196 7.03 -19.60 1.21
CA TYR A 196 7.55 -20.59 2.14
C TYR A 196 8.32 -21.68 1.41
N ALA A 197 9.50 -22.02 1.93
CA ALA A 197 10.32 -23.12 1.44
C ALA A 197 9.89 -24.45 2.07
N SER A 198 10.39 -25.56 1.50
CA SER A 198 10.25 -26.88 2.12
C SER A 198 10.92 -26.88 3.50
N GLY A 199 10.20 -27.35 4.52
CA GLY A 199 10.68 -27.34 5.91
C GLY A 199 10.44 -26.04 6.68
N ALA A 200 9.79 -25.03 6.08
CA ALA A 200 9.38 -23.82 6.80
C ALA A 200 8.44 -24.18 7.97
N THR A 201 8.69 -23.56 9.12
CA THR A 201 7.91 -23.77 10.34
C THR A 201 6.97 -22.60 10.64
N ASP A 202 7.08 -21.54 9.87
CA ASP A 202 6.40 -20.24 10.05
C ASP A 202 5.18 -20.06 9.14
N PHE A 203 4.77 -21.12 8.42
CA PHE A 203 3.52 -21.09 7.64
C PHE A 203 2.32 -20.81 8.57
N PRO A 204 1.44 -19.85 8.24
CA PRO A 204 0.33 -19.48 9.11
C PRO A 204 -0.56 -20.67 9.44
N TYR A 205 -0.68 -20.98 10.73
CA TYR A 205 -1.46 -22.14 11.19
C TYR A 205 -2.92 -22.09 10.69
N VAL A 206 -3.50 -20.91 10.65
CA VAL A 206 -4.88 -20.67 10.19
C VAL A 206 -5.10 -21.18 8.75
N PHE A 207 -4.08 -21.13 7.89
CA PHE A 207 -4.17 -21.57 6.50
C PHE A 207 -3.68 -23.00 6.29
N SER A 208 -3.10 -23.63 7.31
CA SER A 208 -2.38 -24.90 7.12
C SER A 208 -3.30 -26.04 6.65
N GLU A 209 -4.50 -26.14 7.21
CA GLU A 209 -5.46 -27.17 6.84
C GLU A 209 -6.04 -26.89 5.43
N TYR A 210 -6.43 -25.67 5.15
CA TYR A 210 -6.86 -25.24 3.83
C TYR A 210 -5.83 -25.56 2.75
N ALA A 211 -4.54 -25.22 3.00
CA ALA A 211 -3.48 -25.44 2.04
C ALA A 211 -3.18 -26.92 1.84
N VAL A 212 -3.23 -27.75 2.89
CA VAL A 212 -3.00 -29.20 2.78
C VAL A 212 -4.11 -29.87 1.96
N ILE A 213 -5.37 -29.57 2.26
CA ILE A 213 -6.52 -30.14 1.54
C ILE A 213 -6.56 -29.63 0.10
N GLY A 214 -6.27 -28.35 -0.14
CA GLY A 214 -6.15 -27.81 -1.48
C GLY A 214 -5.02 -28.49 -2.30
N ALA A 215 -3.87 -28.72 -1.69
CA ALA A 215 -2.76 -29.44 -2.33
C ALA A 215 -3.10 -30.91 -2.63
N TYR A 216 -3.90 -31.54 -1.78
CA TYR A 216 -4.42 -32.89 -2.07
C TYR A 216 -5.37 -32.87 -3.28
N GLY A 217 -6.19 -31.85 -3.42
CA GLY A 217 -6.99 -31.64 -4.64
C GLY A 217 -6.12 -31.50 -5.90
N ASP A 218 -5.03 -30.74 -5.83
CA ASP A 218 -4.06 -30.63 -6.94
C ASP A 218 -3.43 -31.97 -7.32
N TRP A 219 -3.09 -32.77 -6.31
CA TRP A 219 -2.54 -34.10 -6.53
C TRP A 219 -3.56 -35.02 -7.23
N LEU A 220 -4.81 -35.06 -6.76
CA LEU A 220 -5.88 -35.83 -7.40
C LEU A 220 -6.14 -35.37 -8.83
N GLN A 221 -6.11 -34.07 -9.08
CA GLN A 221 -6.27 -33.53 -10.43
C GLN A 221 -5.13 -33.96 -11.36
N ALA A 222 -3.89 -33.96 -10.86
CA ALA A 222 -2.73 -34.45 -11.61
C ALA A 222 -2.79 -35.95 -11.92
N ASP A 223 -3.41 -36.74 -11.01
CA ASP A 223 -3.66 -38.18 -11.20
C ASP A 223 -4.90 -38.48 -12.09
N GLY A 224 -5.55 -37.45 -12.64
CA GLY A 224 -6.71 -37.60 -13.52
C GLY A 224 -8.06 -37.82 -12.79
N GLN A 225 -8.08 -37.77 -11.46
CA GLN A 225 -9.28 -37.94 -10.63
C GLN A 225 -10.03 -36.60 -10.45
N THR A 226 -10.42 -35.95 -11.55
CA THR A 226 -10.97 -34.59 -11.59
C THR A 226 -12.22 -34.41 -10.74
N ASP A 227 -13.13 -35.38 -10.76
CA ASP A 227 -14.39 -35.29 -10.00
C ASP A 227 -14.12 -35.30 -8.49
N LYS A 228 -13.20 -36.14 -8.03
CA LYS A 228 -12.79 -36.15 -6.63
C LYS A 228 -12.05 -34.88 -6.25
N ALA A 229 -11.15 -34.38 -7.11
CA ALA A 229 -10.45 -33.12 -6.89
C ALA A 229 -11.42 -31.96 -6.64
N GLN A 230 -12.52 -31.87 -7.41
CA GLN A 230 -13.53 -30.85 -7.23
C GLN A 230 -14.19 -30.90 -5.85
N VAL A 231 -14.53 -32.09 -5.36
CA VAL A 231 -15.09 -32.25 -4.01
C VAL A 231 -14.09 -31.80 -2.95
N ILE A 232 -12.81 -32.12 -3.12
CA ILE A 232 -11.74 -31.74 -2.19
C ILE A 232 -11.54 -30.20 -2.20
N TYR A 233 -11.59 -29.56 -3.36
CA TYR A 233 -11.53 -28.07 -3.42
C TYR A 233 -12.70 -27.41 -2.72
N GLN A 234 -13.91 -27.93 -2.85
CA GLN A 234 -15.08 -27.44 -2.10
C GLN A 234 -14.90 -27.62 -0.59
N GLN A 235 -14.33 -28.74 -0.16
CA GLN A 235 -14.00 -28.96 1.25
C GLN A 235 -12.94 -27.97 1.75
N ALA A 236 -11.88 -27.71 0.96
CA ALA A 236 -10.89 -26.72 1.29
C ALA A 236 -11.52 -25.32 1.46
N GLU A 237 -12.34 -24.91 0.51
CA GLU A 237 -13.03 -23.60 0.58
C GLU A 237 -13.95 -23.48 1.80
N ALA A 238 -14.66 -24.56 2.18
CA ALA A 238 -15.49 -24.59 3.38
C ALA A 238 -14.66 -24.39 4.67
N ILE A 239 -13.44 -24.94 4.71
CA ILE A 239 -12.51 -24.74 5.82
C ILE A 239 -12.09 -23.26 5.90
N LEU A 240 -11.66 -22.67 4.78
CA LEU A 240 -11.29 -21.26 4.74
C LEU A 240 -12.46 -20.37 5.15
N GLN A 241 -13.67 -20.66 4.68
CA GLN A 241 -14.87 -19.92 5.06
C GLN A 241 -15.14 -20.01 6.57
N SER A 242 -14.95 -21.17 7.17
CA SER A 242 -15.07 -21.32 8.64
C SER A 242 -14.09 -20.43 9.41
N GLU A 243 -12.87 -20.22 8.90
CA GLU A 243 -11.91 -19.31 9.52
C GLU A 243 -12.31 -17.83 9.33
N LEU A 244 -12.84 -17.48 8.16
CA LEU A 244 -13.40 -16.14 7.90
C LEU A 244 -14.58 -15.83 8.83
N ASP A 245 -15.49 -16.77 9.01
CA ASP A 245 -16.64 -16.61 9.92
C ASP A 245 -16.19 -16.45 11.39
N LYS A 246 -15.06 -17.05 11.78
CA LYS A 246 -14.46 -16.83 13.11
C LYS A 246 -13.93 -15.41 13.24
N LEU A 247 -13.27 -14.91 12.19
CA LEU A 247 -12.73 -13.54 12.16
C LEU A 247 -13.85 -12.52 12.27
N GLU A 248 -14.90 -12.64 11.46
CA GLU A 248 -16.07 -11.76 11.49
C GLU A 248 -16.76 -11.74 12.86
N ARG A 249 -16.87 -12.89 13.52
CA ARG A 249 -17.40 -12.97 14.88
C ARG A 249 -16.51 -12.24 15.90
N GLN A 250 -15.19 -12.31 15.73
CA GLN A 250 -14.25 -11.62 16.62
C GLN A 250 -14.31 -10.09 16.39
N GLU A 251 -14.41 -9.64 15.15
CA GLU A 251 -14.54 -8.22 14.81
C GLU A 251 -15.90 -7.65 15.27
N GLY A 252 -16.97 -8.41 15.11
CA GLY A 252 -18.30 -8.03 15.62
C GLY A 252 -18.41 -7.98 17.13
N GLN A 253 -17.51 -8.67 17.86
CA GLN A 253 -17.43 -8.64 19.34
C GLN A 253 -16.50 -7.54 19.86
N SER A 254 -15.68 -6.94 19.00
CA SER A 254 -14.90 -5.75 19.35
C SER A 254 -15.78 -4.49 19.34
N THR A 255 -16.88 -4.54 20.07
CA THR A 255 -17.57 -3.31 20.49
C THR A 255 -16.54 -2.49 21.25
N PRO A 256 -16.28 -1.22 20.87
CA PRO A 256 -15.39 -0.40 21.67
C PRO A 256 -15.90 -0.44 23.09
N ILE A 257 -15.05 -0.85 24.03
CA ILE A 257 -15.37 -0.82 25.45
C ILE A 257 -15.67 0.65 25.74
N GLN A 258 -16.95 0.99 25.77
CA GLN A 258 -17.38 2.27 26.31
C GLN A 258 -17.10 2.17 27.80
N PHE A 259 -16.02 2.82 28.24
CA PHE A 259 -15.85 3.10 29.66
C PHE A 259 -17.02 3.99 30.04
N ILE A 260 -18.05 3.39 30.64
CA ILE A 260 -19.10 4.14 31.31
C ILE A 260 -18.40 4.78 32.51
N THR A 261 -18.01 6.02 32.36
CA THR A 261 -17.58 6.83 33.49
C THR A 261 -18.81 7.02 34.34
N TYR A 262 -18.96 6.24 35.41
CA TYR A 262 -19.92 6.55 36.44
C TYR A 262 -19.54 7.91 36.99
N GLY A 263 -20.31 8.93 36.63
CA GLY A 263 -20.15 10.25 37.19
C GLY A 263 -20.30 10.15 38.70
N THR A 264 -19.25 10.46 39.41
CA THR A 264 -19.34 10.81 40.81
C THR A 264 -20.19 12.06 40.89
N THR A 265 -21.47 11.90 41.24
CA THR A 265 -22.30 12.99 41.70
C THR A 265 -21.65 13.50 42.97
N ALA A 266 -20.98 14.65 42.87
CA ALA A 266 -20.58 15.41 44.05
C ALA A 266 -21.85 15.79 44.81
N VAL A 267 -22.08 15.12 45.94
CA VAL A 267 -23.10 15.57 46.88
C VAL A 267 -22.57 16.84 47.51
N SER A 268 -23.10 17.98 47.08
CA SER A 268 -22.94 19.22 47.80
C SER A 268 -23.71 19.14 49.10
N SER A 269 -22.99 19.05 50.20
CA SER A 269 -23.55 19.27 51.54
C SER A 269 -23.70 20.76 51.77
N ALA A 270 -24.93 21.15 52.02
CA ALA A 270 -25.30 22.49 52.51
C ALA A 270 -24.73 22.78 53.90
#